data_b92f2bd135f8b3d69bd9b9e358386361
#
_entry.id   b92f2bd135f8b3d69bd9b9e358386361
#
_cell.length_a   1.000
_cell.length_b   1.000
_cell.length_c   1.000
_cell.angle_alpha   90.00
_cell.angle_beta   90.00
_cell.angle_gamma   90.00
#
_symmetry.space_group_name_H-M   'P 1'
#
loop_
_entity.id
_entity.type
_entity.pdbx_description
1 polymer ?
#
loop_
_entity_poly.entity_id
_entity_poly.type
_entity_poly.pdbx_seq_one_letter_code
_entity_poly.pdbx_strand_id
1 'polypeptide(L)'
;MSNDIQKSVESVMNTYKHRAVTPEEVAKCLAIEEQEARLRLVRRTAELRVKWNAPKRHTAAVSIDRLGAWGDAELRLKARLSKGFLVALIGGRGSGKTQLAVELMKEATNRQQTALYATAAEFFIGIKTTYRKDSKESEGDVIARFRKPSILVLDEFGRRAESDWENNLLFELLDKRYADLHNTIILSNHSKEELIASIGSSLASRMQETGGIIECNWPSWREQAE
;
A
#
# COMPACT_ATOMS: atom_id res chain seq x y z
N MET A 1 -24.06 -6.70 -4.98
CA MET A 1 -24.93 -6.82 -3.79
C MET A 1 -26.06 -7.85 -3.95
N SER A 2 -26.72 -7.94 -5.08
CA SER A 2 -27.89 -8.85 -5.26
C SER A 2 -27.54 -10.35 -5.21
N ASN A 3 -26.39 -10.77 -5.70
CA ASN A 3 -26.01 -12.20 -5.83
C ASN A 3 -25.57 -12.85 -4.50
N ASP A 4 -25.00 -12.07 -3.58
CA ASP A 4 -24.55 -12.58 -2.28
C ASP A 4 -25.72 -12.76 -1.31
N ILE A 5 -26.69 -11.84 -1.32
CA ILE A 5 -27.92 -11.96 -0.53
C ILE A 5 -28.73 -13.18 -0.98
N GLN A 6 -28.80 -13.43 -2.29
CA GLN A 6 -29.52 -14.57 -2.84
C GLN A 6 -28.91 -15.90 -2.42
N LYS A 7 -27.56 -16.02 -2.41
CA LYS A 7 -26.83 -17.18 -1.89
C LYS A 7 -27.03 -17.39 -0.39
N SER A 8 -27.05 -16.31 0.39
CA SER A 8 -27.28 -16.38 1.84
C SER A 8 -28.69 -16.87 2.15
N VAL A 9 -29.70 -16.37 1.43
CA VAL A 9 -31.10 -16.85 1.57
C VAL A 9 -31.21 -18.33 1.19
N GLU A 10 -30.58 -18.75 0.09
CA GLU A 10 -30.56 -20.18 -0.32
C GLU A 10 -29.85 -21.06 0.70
N SER A 11 -28.77 -20.60 1.33
CA SER A 11 -28.07 -21.31 2.40
C SER A 11 -28.95 -21.52 3.62
N VAL A 12 -29.66 -20.46 4.06
CA VAL A 12 -30.61 -20.53 5.17
C VAL A 12 -31.78 -21.50 4.85
N MET A 13 -32.37 -21.40 3.65
CA MET A 13 -33.44 -22.30 3.23
C MET A 13 -32.99 -23.76 3.14
N ASN A 14 -31.75 -24.00 2.77
CA ASN A 14 -31.15 -25.35 2.72
C ASN A 14 -30.91 -25.97 4.10
N THR A 15 -30.63 -25.14 5.11
CA THR A 15 -30.42 -25.58 6.50
C THR A 15 -31.74 -26.03 7.15
N TYR A 16 -32.88 -25.45 6.73
CA TYR A 16 -34.21 -25.71 7.30
C TYR A 16 -35.13 -26.51 6.36
N LYS A 17 -34.59 -27.45 5.58
CA LYS A 17 -35.25 -28.22 4.51
C LYS A 17 -36.61 -28.89 4.88
N HIS A 18 -36.97 -28.95 6.17
CA HIS A 18 -38.18 -29.69 6.65
C HIS A 18 -39.13 -28.89 7.54
N ARG A 19 -38.94 -27.54 7.64
CA ARG A 19 -39.79 -26.68 8.47
C ARG A 19 -40.06 -25.35 7.79
N ALA A 20 -41.28 -24.82 7.92
CA ALA A 20 -41.58 -23.45 7.54
C ALA A 20 -40.76 -22.49 8.43
N VAL A 21 -39.91 -21.68 7.82
CA VAL A 21 -39.03 -20.71 8.50
C VAL A 21 -39.79 -19.39 8.61
N THR A 22 -39.85 -18.82 9.80
CA THR A 22 -40.54 -17.53 10.00
C THR A 22 -39.65 -16.37 9.48
N PRO A 23 -40.24 -15.24 9.07
CA PRO A 23 -39.48 -14.05 8.66
C PRO A 23 -38.51 -13.58 9.73
N GLU A 24 -38.82 -13.75 11.00
CA GLU A 24 -37.98 -13.39 12.14
C GLU A 24 -36.75 -14.30 12.25
N GLU A 25 -36.90 -15.61 12.05
CA GLU A 25 -35.80 -16.56 12.01
C GLU A 25 -34.85 -16.27 10.83
N VAL A 26 -35.38 -15.94 9.66
CA VAL A 26 -34.58 -15.53 8.49
C VAL A 26 -33.78 -14.26 8.81
N ALA A 27 -34.41 -13.24 9.38
CA ALA A 27 -33.73 -12.00 9.75
C ALA A 27 -32.61 -12.23 10.77
N LYS A 28 -32.82 -13.11 11.76
CA LYS A 28 -31.80 -13.47 12.75
C LYS A 28 -30.61 -14.21 12.11
N CYS A 29 -30.86 -15.15 11.19
CA CYS A 29 -29.80 -15.85 10.48
C CYS A 29 -28.98 -14.88 9.60
N LEU A 30 -29.64 -13.99 8.87
CA LEU A 30 -28.95 -12.99 8.05
C LEU A 30 -28.09 -12.05 8.90
N ALA A 31 -28.56 -11.63 10.07
CA ALA A 31 -27.79 -10.79 10.99
C ALA A 31 -26.56 -11.52 11.54
N ILE A 32 -26.65 -12.83 11.82
CA ILE A 32 -25.52 -13.65 12.26
C ILE A 32 -24.49 -13.78 11.13
N GLU A 33 -24.95 -14.10 9.90
CA GLU A 33 -24.06 -14.21 8.74
C GLU A 33 -23.33 -12.90 8.44
N GLU A 34 -24.04 -11.77 8.52
CA GLU A 34 -23.45 -10.43 8.36
C GLU A 34 -22.38 -10.15 9.42
N GLN A 35 -22.67 -10.49 10.68
CA GLN A 35 -21.73 -10.35 11.77
C GLN A 35 -20.48 -11.23 11.57
N GLU A 36 -20.65 -12.47 11.17
CA GLU A 36 -19.53 -13.37 10.87
C GLU A 36 -18.69 -12.89 9.68
N ALA A 37 -19.36 -12.42 8.61
CA ALA A 37 -18.68 -11.85 7.45
C ALA A 37 -17.85 -10.62 7.85
N ARG A 38 -18.40 -9.75 8.70
CA ARG A 38 -17.68 -8.60 9.26
C ARG A 38 -16.46 -9.02 10.09
N LEU A 39 -16.61 -10.03 10.94
CA LEU A 39 -15.50 -10.56 11.74
C LEU A 39 -14.40 -11.20 10.87
N ARG A 40 -14.80 -11.95 9.83
CA ARG A 40 -13.84 -12.49 8.84
C ARG A 40 -13.05 -11.38 8.15
N LEU A 41 -13.72 -10.31 7.74
CA LEU A 41 -13.10 -9.14 7.12
C LEU A 41 -12.09 -8.46 8.05
N VAL A 42 -12.46 -8.25 9.33
CA VAL A 42 -11.58 -7.66 10.34
C VAL A 42 -10.33 -8.52 10.58
N ARG A 43 -10.49 -9.84 10.74
CA ARG A 43 -9.37 -10.77 10.91
C ARG A 43 -8.43 -10.72 9.73
N ARG A 44 -8.95 -10.81 8.50
CA ARG A 44 -8.14 -10.74 7.28
C ARG A 44 -7.38 -9.42 7.15
N THR A 45 -8.03 -8.30 7.49
CA THR A 45 -7.38 -6.98 7.50
C THR A 45 -6.23 -6.94 8.51
N ALA A 46 -6.42 -7.51 9.70
CA ALA A 46 -5.36 -7.61 10.71
C ALA A 46 -4.17 -8.46 10.22
N GLU A 47 -4.44 -9.62 9.60
CA GLU A 47 -3.41 -10.49 9.01
C GLU A 47 -2.61 -9.79 7.91
N LEU A 48 -3.29 -9.03 7.04
CA LEU A 48 -2.64 -8.23 6.02
C LEU A 48 -1.72 -7.18 6.64
N ARG A 49 -2.13 -6.55 7.74
CA ARG A 49 -1.36 -5.51 8.43
C ARG A 49 -0.10 -6.05 9.12
N VAL A 50 -0.11 -7.27 9.60
CA VAL A 50 1.09 -7.91 10.19
C VAL A 50 2.24 -7.99 9.18
N LYS A 51 1.93 -8.13 7.90
CA LYS A 51 2.92 -8.31 6.81
C LYS A 51 3.46 -6.99 6.23
N TRP A 52 3.06 -5.84 6.73
CA TRP A 52 3.40 -4.55 6.14
C TRP A 52 4.87 -4.17 6.25
N ASN A 53 5.54 -4.58 7.31
CA ASN A 53 6.87 -4.11 7.70
C ASN A 53 6.97 -2.57 7.89
N ALA A 54 5.84 -1.90 8.11
CA ALA A 54 5.82 -0.45 8.33
C ALA A 54 6.34 -0.06 9.71
N PRO A 55 6.99 1.11 9.85
CA PRO A 55 7.49 1.57 11.14
C PRO A 55 6.35 1.72 12.15
N LYS A 56 6.44 1.04 13.30
CA LYS A 56 5.38 0.97 14.33
C LYS A 56 4.87 2.36 14.77
N ARG A 57 5.77 3.35 14.85
CA ARG A 57 5.42 4.74 15.20
C ARG A 57 4.38 5.38 14.26
N HIS A 58 4.26 4.91 13.02
CA HIS A 58 3.32 5.40 12.03
C HIS A 58 2.07 4.52 11.88
N THR A 59 2.05 3.34 12.51
CA THR A 59 0.89 2.43 12.47
C THR A 59 -0.16 2.77 13.52
N ALA A 60 0.21 3.42 14.61
CA ALA A 60 -0.72 3.91 15.62
C ALA A 60 -1.69 4.96 15.03
N ALA A 61 -2.84 5.12 15.67
CA ALA A 61 -3.73 6.23 15.37
C ALA A 61 -3.05 7.54 15.78
N VAL A 62 -2.79 8.41 14.83
CA VAL A 62 -2.25 9.74 15.08
C VAL A 62 -3.38 10.73 14.81
N SER A 63 -3.64 11.61 15.77
CA SER A 63 -4.50 12.78 15.55
C SER A 63 -3.71 13.78 14.70
N ILE A 64 -3.79 13.64 13.40
CA ILE A 64 -3.24 14.60 12.47
C ILE A 64 -4.39 15.48 12.06
N ASP A 65 -4.20 16.79 12.12
CA ASP A 65 -5.10 17.73 11.44
C ASP A 65 -5.00 17.44 9.93
N ARG A 66 -6.05 16.85 9.39
CA ARG A 66 -6.13 16.41 7.98
C ARG A 66 -6.62 17.52 7.07
N LEU A 67 -6.64 18.76 7.56
CA LEU A 67 -7.03 19.92 6.77
C LEU A 67 -5.84 20.40 5.90
N GLY A 68 -6.17 20.96 4.74
CA GLY A 68 -5.21 21.53 3.82
C GLY A 68 -4.50 20.53 2.91
N ALA A 69 -3.34 20.90 2.38
CA ALA A 69 -2.64 20.21 1.30
C ALA A 69 -2.30 18.74 1.59
N TRP A 70 -2.03 18.38 2.86
CA TRP A 70 -1.79 16.98 3.26
C TRP A 70 -3.05 16.12 3.10
N GLY A 71 -4.19 16.65 3.59
CA GLY A 71 -5.49 15.96 3.47
C GLY A 71 -5.94 15.83 2.01
N ASP A 72 -5.73 16.87 1.19
CA ASP A 72 -6.03 16.83 -0.23
C ASP A 72 -5.19 15.78 -0.96
N ALA A 73 -3.90 15.67 -0.62
CA ALA A 73 -3.02 14.63 -1.16
C ALA A 73 -3.49 13.22 -0.76
N GLU A 74 -3.89 13.03 0.51
CA GLU A 74 -4.45 11.76 1.01
C GLU A 74 -5.69 11.35 0.23
N LEU A 75 -6.67 12.25 0.11
CA LEU A 75 -7.94 11.99 -0.58
C LEU A 75 -7.72 11.66 -2.06
N ARG A 76 -6.87 12.44 -2.75
CA ARG A 76 -6.53 12.23 -4.15
C ARG A 76 -5.90 10.86 -4.39
N LEU A 77 -4.96 10.43 -3.55
CA LEU A 77 -4.29 9.14 -3.68
C LEU A 77 -5.19 7.97 -3.29
N LYS A 78 -6.02 8.13 -2.24
CA LYS A 78 -7.03 7.10 -1.88
C LYS A 78 -8.01 6.82 -3.00
N ALA A 79 -8.42 7.84 -3.75
CA ALA A 79 -9.32 7.69 -4.90
C ALA A 79 -8.68 6.91 -6.07
N ARG A 80 -7.34 6.87 -6.14
CA ARG A 80 -6.59 6.17 -7.20
C ARG A 80 -6.15 4.74 -6.85
N LEU A 81 -6.30 4.30 -5.60
CA LEU A 81 -5.85 2.97 -5.14
C LEU A 81 -6.38 1.79 -5.98
N SER A 82 -7.54 1.93 -6.63
CA SER A 82 -8.12 0.89 -7.49
C SER A 82 -7.66 0.94 -8.95
N LYS A 83 -6.91 1.97 -9.35
CA LYS A 83 -6.50 2.21 -10.74
C LYS A 83 -5.02 1.92 -10.99
N GLY A 84 -4.26 1.70 -9.92
CA GLY A 84 -2.80 1.70 -9.96
C GLY A 84 -2.22 3.11 -10.08
N PHE A 85 -1.11 3.36 -9.42
CA PHE A 85 -0.35 4.60 -9.57
C PHE A 85 1.13 4.40 -9.22
N LEU A 86 1.96 5.22 -9.82
CA LEU A 86 3.34 5.45 -9.43
C LEU A 86 3.44 6.91 -8.98
N VAL A 87 3.72 7.15 -7.69
CA VAL A 87 3.79 8.48 -7.09
C VAL A 87 5.06 8.65 -6.28
N ALA A 88 5.64 9.84 -6.31
CA ALA A 88 6.68 10.23 -5.38
C ALA A 88 6.16 11.30 -4.42
N LEU A 89 6.44 11.11 -3.13
CA LEU A 89 6.27 12.10 -2.07
C LEU A 89 7.66 12.64 -1.73
N ILE A 90 7.92 13.90 -2.06
CA ILE A 90 9.23 14.54 -1.86
C ILE A 90 9.11 15.70 -0.87
N GLY A 91 10.21 16.11 -0.28
CA GLY A 91 10.26 17.26 0.64
C GLY A 91 11.07 17.01 1.91
N GLY A 92 11.11 17.99 2.78
CA GLY A 92 11.91 18.00 4.00
C GLY A 92 11.58 16.87 4.99
N ARG A 93 12.49 16.66 5.94
CA ARG A 93 12.25 15.73 7.06
C ARG A 93 11.13 16.29 7.96
N GLY A 94 10.29 15.41 8.50
CA GLY A 94 9.19 15.81 9.39
C GLY A 94 7.90 16.23 8.67
N SER A 95 7.88 16.37 7.34
CA SER A 95 6.70 16.74 6.56
C SER A 95 5.59 15.67 6.48
N GLY A 96 5.67 14.56 7.21
CA GLY A 96 4.60 13.55 7.27
C GLY A 96 4.49 12.64 6.05
N LYS A 97 5.49 12.58 5.14
CA LYS A 97 5.50 11.67 3.97
C LYS A 97 5.25 10.21 4.36
N THR A 98 6.02 9.70 5.32
CA THR A 98 5.88 8.32 5.81
C THR A 98 4.50 8.08 6.43
N GLN A 99 3.95 9.07 7.16
CA GLN A 99 2.60 8.97 7.71
C GLN A 99 1.55 8.88 6.62
N LEU A 100 1.65 9.72 5.57
CA LEU A 100 0.75 9.68 4.42
C LEU A 100 0.80 8.32 3.71
N ALA A 101 2.00 7.79 3.48
CA ALA A 101 2.17 6.47 2.88
C ALA A 101 1.52 5.36 3.71
N VAL A 102 1.68 5.38 5.04
CA VAL A 102 1.08 4.39 5.95
C VAL A 102 -0.45 4.54 5.99
N GLU A 103 -1.02 5.74 5.93
CA GLU A 103 -2.48 5.93 5.82
C GLU A 103 -3.03 5.33 4.51
N LEU A 104 -2.29 5.45 3.40
CA LEU A 104 -2.66 4.80 2.15
C LEU A 104 -2.57 3.26 2.23
N MET A 105 -1.56 2.72 2.94
CA MET A 105 -1.48 1.29 3.20
C MET A 105 -2.64 0.79 4.08
N LYS A 106 -3.07 1.57 5.08
CA LYS A 106 -4.26 1.26 5.89
C LYS A 106 -5.50 1.19 5.03
N GLU A 107 -5.70 2.18 4.16
CA GLU A 107 -6.82 2.21 3.23
C GLU A 107 -6.79 1.03 2.25
N ALA A 108 -5.64 0.72 1.66
CA ALA A 108 -5.49 -0.42 0.76
C ALA A 108 -5.84 -1.75 1.45
N THR A 109 -5.38 -1.97 2.68
CA THR A 109 -5.71 -3.19 3.43
C THR A 109 -7.15 -3.25 3.91
N ASN A 110 -7.80 -2.11 4.18
CA ASN A 110 -9.25 -2.07 4.40
C ASN A 110 -10.02 -2.55 3.15
N ARG A 111 -9.47 -2.31 1.96
CA ARG A 111 -9.97 -2.84 0.68
C ARG A 111 -9.46 -4.26 0.37
N GLN A 112 -8.90 -4.96 1.35
CA GLN A 112 -8.35 -6.33 1.23
C GLN A 112 -7.18 -6.45 0.26
N GLN A 113 -6.46 -5.36 0.00
CA GLN A 113 -5.25 -5.32 -0.81
C GLN A 113 -4.02 -5.60 0.06
N THR A 114 -3.02 -6.27 -0.53
CA THR A 114 -1.74 -6.52 0.13
C THR A 114 -0.85 -5.28 0.10
N ALA A 115 -0.07 -5.09 1.18
CA ALA A 115 0.82 -3.93 1.31
C ALA A 115 2.22 -4.37 1.77
N LEU A 116 3.24 -3.65 1.31
CA LEU A 116 4.62 -3.79 1.78
C LEU A 116 5.26 -2.41 1.93
N TYR A 117 5.89 -2.18 3.07
CA TYR A 117 6.78 -1.06 3.30
C TYR A 117 8.22 -1.58 3.39
N ALA A 118 9.11 -0.93 2.66
CA ALA A 118 10.54 -1.21 2.73
C ALA A 118 11.34 0.06 2.39
N THR A 119 12.58 0.10 2.81
CA THR A 119 13.54 1.06 2.29
C THR A 119 14.11 0.58 0.96
N ALA A 120 14.56 1.50 0.11
CA ALA A 120 15.26 1.12 -1.12
C ALA A 120 16.51 0.26 -0.81
N ALA A 121 17.21 0.55 0.29
CA ALA A 121 18.35 -0.23 0.75
C ALA A 121 17.98 -1.69 1.07
N GLU A 122 16.85 -1.95 1.71
CA GLU A 122 16.38 -3.32 2.02
C GLU A 122 16.15 -4.13 0.73
N PHE A 123 15.63 -3.51 -0.33
CA PHE A 123 15.49 -4.17 -1.63
C PHE A 123 16.85 -4.62 -2.18
N PHE A 124 17.83 -3.72 -2.25
CA PHE A 124 19.15 -4.06 -2.79
C PHE A 124 19.94 -5.03 -1.93
N ILE A 125 19.84 -4.90 -0.59
CA ILE A 125 20.44 -5.86 0.34
C ILE A 125 19.83 -7.24 0.14
N GLY A 126 18.51 -7.32 -0.03
CA GLY A 126 17.81 -8.57 -0.34
C GLY A 126 18.38 -9.23 -1.60
N ILE A 127 18.51 -8.50 -2.70
CA ILE A 127 19.10 -9.01 -3.95
C ILE A 127 20.57 -9.44 -3.73
N LYS A 128 21.40 -8.59 -3.12
CA LYS A 128 22.83 -8.95 -2.87
C LYS A 128 22.97 -10.19 -1.99
N THR A 129 22.04 -10.44 -1.08
CA THR A 129 22.06 -11.61 -0.22
C THR A 129 21.85 -12.90 -1.02
N THR A 130 21.13 -12.87 -2.13
CA THR A 130 20.90 -14.05 -2.98
C THR A 130 22.18 -14.52 -3.69
N TYR A 131 23.19 -13.68 -3.81
CA TYR A 131 24.48 -14.04 -4.45
C TYR A 131 25.39 -14.90 -3.55
N ARG A 132 25.03 -15.10 -2.30
CA ARG A 132 25.77 -15.98 -1.39
C ARG A 132 25.50 -17.44 -1.74
N LYS A 133 26.52 -18.28 -1.64
CA LYS A 133 26.43 -19.72 -1.97
C LYS A 133 25.41 -20.50 -1.10
N ASP A 134 25.13 -20.02 0.10
CA ASP A 134 24.22 -20.60 1.08
C ASP A 134 22.83 -19.91 1.09
N SER A 135 22.57 -19.03 0.13
CA SER A 135 21.27 -18.37 0.04
C SER A 135 20.15 -19.38 -0.25
N LYS A 136 19.07 -19.25 0.53
CA LYS A 136 17.84 -20.03 0.33
C LYS A 136 16.84 -19.35 -0.60
N GLU A 137 17.00 -18.05 -0.83
CA GLU A 137 16.15 -17.25 -1.73
C GLU A 137 16.91 -16.98 -3.04
N SER A 138 16.21 -17.02 -4.16
CA SER A 138 16.69 -16.56 -5.46
C SER A 138 16.46 -15.06 -5.63
N GLU A 139 17.15 -14.44 -6.56
CA GLU A 139 16.90 -13.04 -6.97
C GLU A 139 15.44 -12.87 -7.41
N GLY A 140 14.88 -13.83 -8.14
CA GLY A 140 13.49 -13.83 -8.56
C GLY A 140 12.51 -13.83 -7.38
N ASP A 141 12.83 -14.52 -6.27
CA ASP A 141 11.99 -14.52 -5.07
C ASP A 141 11.97 -13.14 -4.40
N VAL A 142 13.14 -12.49 -4.31
CA VAL A 142 13.23 -11.14 -3.77
C VAL A 142 12.46 -10.16 -4.65
N ILE A 143 12.68 -10.16 -5.97
CA ILE A 143 11.95 -9.31 -6.91
C ILE A 143 10.43 -9.56 -6.77
N ALA A 144 9.99 -10.82 -6.71
CA ALA A 144 8.59 -11.16 -6.57
C ALA A 144 7.98 -10.63 -5.25
N ARG A 145 8.74 -10.64 -4.15
CA ARG A 145 8.33 -10.10 -2.85
C ARG A 145 8.00 -8.60 -2.94
N PHE A 146 8.75 -7.82 -3.74
CA PHE A 146 8.52 -6.40 -3.95
C PHE A 146 7.52 -6.10 -5.08
N ARG A 147 7.42 -6.97 -6.09
CA ARG A 147 6.49 -6.80 -7.21
C ARG A 147 5.04 -7.12 -6.87
N LYS A 148 4.79 -8.23 -6.15
CA LYS A 148 3.44 -8.78 -5.90
C LYS A 148 2.50 -7.93 -5.02
N PRO A 149 2.96 -7.19 -3.99
CA PRO A 149 2.04 -6.41 -3.17
C PRO A 149 1.25 -5.39 -3.98
N SER A 150 -0.06 -5.27 -3.70
CA SER A 150 -0.93 -4.32 -4.39
C SER A 150 -0.50 -2.87 -4.16
N ILE A 151 0.10 -2.58 -2.98
CA ILE A 151 0.75 -1.31 -2.68
C ILE A 151 2.14 -1.54 -2.11
N LEU A 152 3.14 -0.88 -2.69
CA LEU A 152 4.52 -0.87 -2.24
C LEU A 152 4.91 0.56 -1.85
N VAL A 153 5.51 0.69 -0.67
CA VAL A 153 6.19 1.92 -0.24
C VAL A 153 7.68 1.66 -0.26
N LEU A 154 8.44 2.47 -1.03
CA LEU A 154 9.89 2.50 -1.04
C LEU A 154 10.35 3.79 -0.36
N ASP A 155 10.80 3.68 0.90
CA ASP A 155 11.30 4.81 1.68
C ASP A 155 12.81 4.99 1.54
N GLU A 156 13.29 6.13 1.98
CA GLU A 156 14.71 6.54 1.92
C GLU A 156 15.33 6.41 0.51
N PHE A 157 14.53 6.70 -0.51
CA PHE A 157 14.90 6.49 -1.90
C PHE A 157 16.17 7.24 -2.31
N GLY A 158 16.42 8.43 -1.77
CA GLY A 158 17.62 9.22 -2.01
C GLY A 158 18.85 8.78 -1.22
N ARG A 159 18.82 7.65 -0.48
CA ARG A 159 19.95 7.13 0.29
C ARG A 159 20.64 5.92 -0.36
N ARG A 160 20.31 5.62 -1.58
CA ARG A 160 20.94 4.55 -2.36
C ARG A 160 22.23 5.03 -3.02
N ALA A 161 23.05 4.10 -3.48
CA ALA A 161 24.32 4.42 -4.14
C ALA A 161 24.15 4.96 -5.57
N GLU A 162 22.95 4.84 -6.16
CA GLU A 162 22.61 5.28 -7.52
C GLU A 162 23.50 4.70 -8.62
N SER A 163 24.05 3.51 -8.39
CA SER A 163 24.82 2.79 -9.39
C SER A 163 23.93 2.33 -10.55
N ASP A 164 24.52 2.09 -11.73
CA ASP A 164 23.79 1.57 -12.90
C ASP A 164 23.04 0.27 -12.58
N TRP A 165 23.66 -0.60 -11.76
CA TRP A 165 23.02 -1.83 -11.30
C TRP A 165 21.77 -1.57 -10.48
N GLU A 166 21.83 -0.65 -9.50
CA GLU A 166 20.67 -0.27 -8.69
C GLU A 166 19.57 0.39 -9.54
N ASN A 167 19.97 1.27 -10.47
CA ASN A 167 19.06 1.96 -11.37
C ASN A 167 18.34 0.99 -12.28
N ASN A 168 19.02 0.00 -12.86
CA ASN A 168 18.42 -1.02 -13.72
C ASN A 168 17.42 -1.91 -12.95
N LEU A 169 17.78 -2.37 -11.75
CA LEU A 169 16.87 -3.18 -10.91
C LEU A 169 15.62 -2.40 -10.50
N LEU A 170 15.77 -1.14 -10.11
CA LEU A 170 14.63 -0.29 -9.77
C LEU A 170 13.75 -0.02 -10.98
N PHE A 171 14.37 0.29 -12.12
CA PHE A 171 13.61 0.49 -13.35
C PHE A 171 12.77 -0.74 -13.67
N GLU A 172 13.37 -1.94 -13.64
CA GLU A 172 12.67 -3.19 -13.92
C GLU A 172 11.52 -3.44 -12.93
N LEU A 173 11.75 -3.23 -11.64
CA LEU A 173 10.73 -3.38 -10.60
C LEU A 173 9.56 -2.42 -10.83
N LEU A 174 9.86 -1.13 -10.98
CA LEU A 174 8.86 -0.07 -11.09
C LEU A 174 8.08 -0.15 -12.39
N ASP A 175 8.76 -0.50 -13.49
CA ASP A 175 8.13 -0.70 -14.81
C ASP A 175 7.12 -1.85 -14.79
N LYS A 176 7.52 -3.00 -14.22
CA LYS A 176 6.63 -4.16 -14.06
C LYS A 176 5.44 -3.86 -13.16
N ARG A 177 5.66 -3.13 -12.07
CA ARG A 177 4.56 -2.74 -11.16
C ARG A 177 3.59 -1.77 -11.83
N TYR A 178 4.11 -0.82 -12.62
CA TYR A 178 3.28 0.07 -13.43
C TYR A 178 2.43 -0.71 -14.44
N ALA A 179 3.03 -1.65 -15.18
CA ALA A 179 2.32 -2.51 -16.13
C ALA A 179 1.24 -3.40 -15.47
N ASP A 180 1.50 -3.88 -14.25
CA ASP A 180 0.56 -4.69 -13.47
C ASP A 180 -0.53 -3.85 -12.75
N LEU A 181 -0.56 -2.53 -12.94
CA LEU A 181 -1.46 -1.59 -12.26
C LEU A 181 -1.36 -1.64 -10.73
N HIS A 182 -0.18 -1.95 -10.21
CA HIS A 182 0.10 -1.93 -8.78
C HIS A 182 0.45 -0.52 -8.30
N ASN A 183 0.01 -0.18 -7.10
CA ASN A 183 0.31 1.11 -6.49
C ASN A 183 1.74 1.15 -5.97
N THR A 184 2.50 2.18 -6.32
CA THR A 184 3.85 2.38 -5.81
C THR A 184 4.03 3.80 -5.30
N ILE A 185 4.55 3.92 -4.08
CA ILE A 185 4.85 5.19 -3.41
C ILE A 185 6.34 5.24 -3.14
N ILE A 186 6.99 6.24 -3.70
CA ILE A 186 8.41 6.54 -3.43
C ILE A 186 8.48 7.69 -2.44
N LEU A 187 9.23 7.52 -1.35
CA LEU A 187 9.49 8.58 -0.38
C LEU A 187 10.94 9.05 -0.53
N SER A 188 11.13 10.34 -0.76
CA SER A 188 12.46 10.91 -0.93
C SER A 188 12.57 12.30 -0.29
N ASN A 189 13.80 12.66 0.09
CA ASN A 189 14.14 14.01 0.49
C ASN A 189 14.82 14.80 -0.66
N HIS A 190 14.91 14.22 -1.84
CA HIS A 190 15.42 14.88 -3.05
C HIS A 190 14.49 16.02 -3.48
N SER A 191 15.05 16.98 -4.19
CA SER A 191 14.24 17.90 -5.00
C SER A 191 13.57 17.13 -6.15
N LYS A 192 12.65 17.79 -6.82
CA LYS A 192 11.98 17.20 -7.98
C LYS A 192 12.95 16.89 -9.12
N GLU A 193 13.89 17.79 -9.35
CA GLU A 193 14.93 17.68 -10.37
C GLU A 193 15.89 16.52 -10.08
N GLU A 194 16.37 16.42 -8.84
CA GLU A 194 17.21 15.31 -8.39
C GLU A 194 16.51 13.96 -8.50
N LEU A 195 15.22 13.89 -8.10
CA LEU A 195 14.45 12.67 -8.25
C LEU A 195 14.30 12.26 -9.71
N ILE A 196 13.95 13.20 -10.61
CA ILE A 196 13.80 12.90 -12.04
C ILE A 196 15.13 12.43 -12.64
N ALA A 197 16.25 13.07 -12.28
CA ALA A 197 17.57 12.65 -12.72
C ALA A 197 17.89 11.21 -12.25
N SER A 198 17.52 10.88 -11.02
CA SER A 198 17.76 9.57 -10.39
C SER A 198 16.92 8.42 -10.96
N ILE A 199 15.64 8.68 -11.34
CA ILE A 199 14.74 7.63 -11.87
C ILE A 199 14.73 7.55 -13.41
N GLY A 200 15.23 8.58 -14.08
CA GLY A 200 15.22 8.71 -15.53
C GLY A 200 13.88 9.16 -16.12
N SER A 201 13.93 9.67 -17.35
CA SER A 201 12.78 10.30 -18.02
C SER A 201 11.59 9.34 -18.23
N SER A 202 11.87 8.06 -18.50
CA SER A 202 10.84 7.05 -18.77
C SER A 202 9.94 6.81 -17.55
N LEU A 203 10.51 6.57 -16.36
CA LEU A 203 9.74 6.41 -15.13
C LEU A 203 9.09 7.72 -14.68
N ALA A 204 9.77 8.86 -14.88
CA ALA A 204 9.21 10.17 -14.58
C ALA A 204 7.93 10.44 -15.41
N SER A 205 7.90 10.06 -16.68
CA SER A 205 6.73 10.18 -17.56
C SER A 205 5.56 9.32 -17.06
N ARG A 206 5.79 8.04 -16.71
CA ARG A 206 4.76 7.15 -16.14
C ARG A 206 4.24 7.63 -14.79
N MET A 207 5.12 8.18 -13.98
CA MET A 207 4.77 8.79 -12.71
C MET A 207 3.82 9.97 -12.93
N GLN A 208 4.13 10.85 -13.90
CA GLN A 208 3.32 12.01 -14.21
C GLN A 208 1.92 11.63 -14.73
N GLU A 209 1.82 10.56 -15.51
CA GLU A 209 0.55 10.00 -15.99
C GLU A 209 -0.34 9.48 -14.87
N THR A 210 0.20 8.76 -13.90
CA THR A 210 -0.59 7.99 -12.94
C THR A 210 -0.69 8.59 -11.55
N GLY A 211 0.36 9.14 -10.97
CA GLY A 211 0.41 9.63 -9.60
C GLY A 211 1.03 11.02 -9.44
N GLY A 212 2.06 11.28 -10.23
CA GLY A 212 2.83 12.51 -10.20
C GLY A 212 3.87 12.57 -9.08
N ILE A 213 4.48 13.72 -8.96
CA ILE A 213 5.38 14.08 -7.86
C ILE A 213 4.62 15.06 -6.97
N ILE A 214 4.50 14.73 -5.69
CA ILE A 214 3.84 15.57 -4.69
C ILE A 214 4.92 16.15 -3.79
N GLU A 215 5.06 17.47 -3.85
CA GLU A 215 5.96 18.20 -2.97
C GLU A 215 5.26 18.44 -1.63
N CYS A 216 5.82 17.82 -0.58
CA CYS A 216 5.31 17.92 0.79
C CYS A 216 5.88 19.16 1.48
N ASN A 217 5.48 20.35 1.01
CA ASN A 217 6.00 21.65 1.45
C ASN A 217 5.21 22.25 2.63
N TRP A 218 4.40 21.44 3.32
CA TRP A 218 3.73 21.86 4.55
C TRP A 218 4.68 21.81 5.76
N PRO A 219 4.36 22.51 6.86
CA PRO A 219 5.21 22.62 8.05
C PRO A 219 5.54 21.24 8.66
N SER A 220 6.73 21.16 9.27
CA SER A 220 7.15 19.95 9.99
C SER A 220 6.27 19.71 11.21
N TRP A 221 5.66 18.53 11.29
CA TRP A 221 4.87 18.08 12.45
C TRP A 221 5.73 17.87 13.71
N ARG A 222 7.06 17.76 13.57
CA ARG A 222 7.97 17.58 14.69
C ARG A 222 8.31 18.89 15.40
N GLU A 223 8.19 20.01 14.69
CA GLU A 223 8.47 21.34 15.19
C GLU A 223 7.25 21.98 15.85
N GLN A 224 6.05 21.43 15.64
CA GLN A 224 4.80 21.89 16.23
C GLN A 224 4.43 21.17 17.54
N ALA A 225 5.24 20.21 17.99
CA ALA A 225 4.99 19.39 19.19
C ALA A 225 5.71 19.89 20.45
N GLU A 226 6.11 21.18 20.50
CA GLU A 226 6.61 21.87 21.71
C GLU A 226 5.52 22.65 22.42
#